data_3deaf6d821165f5fc182526b09d88178
#
_entry.id   3deaf6d821165f5fc182526b09d88178
#
_cell.length_a   1.000
_cell.length_b   1.000
_cell.length_c   1.000
_cell.angle_alpha   90.00
_cell.angle_beta   90.00
_cell.angle_gamma   90.00
#
_symmetry.space_group_name_H-M   'P 1'
#
loop_
_entity.id
_entity.type
_entity.pdbx_description
1 polymer ?
#
loop_
_entity_poly.entity_id
_entity_poly.type
_entity_poly.pdbx_seq_one_letter_code
_entity_poly.pdbx_strand_id
1 'polypeptide(L)'
;PMEIEGNYVDCVVVVDKLGIPEKIVSGTTQITRSPDRLLIAELTAMFLEKSGLLYDGATMQAGAGGTSLAIAVFVHEMLKKKGWKLSFGFGGSTKYMVKMLEEGQMGYILDAQAFDLDAVRSVEENPNHIPYSVFNAYNYHSKGNLTTMMDIMILGATEIDTEFNGNVVTHSDGLLLHGIGGWQNCLHARNVI
;
A
#
# COMPACT_ATOMS: atom_id res chain seq x y z
N PRO A 1 2.29 15.59 8.95
CA PRO A 1 1.69 16.35 10.06
C PRO A 1 2.03 15.71 11.38
N MET A 2 2.33 16.55 12.36
CA MET A 2 2.61 16.15 13.72
C MET A 2 1.28 15.85 14.41
N GLU A 3 1.14 14.67 14.98
CA GLU A 3 -0.13 14.20 15.55
C GLU A 3 -0.10 14.13 17.07
N ILE A 4 1.07 14.30 17.65
CA ILE A 4 1.27 14.33 19.09
C ILE A 4 1.55 15.77 19.50
N GLU A 5 0.64 16.36 20.25
CA GLU A 5 0.85 17.69 20.81
C GLU A 5 1.94 17.66 21.87
N GLY A 6 2.76 18.72 21.92
CA GLY A 6 3.93 18.79 22.81
C GLY A 6 3.60 18.63 24.29
N ASN A 7 2.38 18.94 24.73
CA ASN A 7 1.94 18.75 26.10
C ASN A 7 1.77 17.28 26.53
N TYR A 8 1.81 16.34 25.57
CA TYR A 8 1.82 14.89 25.83
C TYR A 8 3.24 14.30 25.81
N VAL A 9 4.27 15.15 25.65
CA VAL A 9 5.66 14.70 25.58
C VAL A 9 6.35 14.98 26.91
N ASP A 10 6.63 13.95 27.69
CA ASP A 10 7.28 14.06 29.01
C ASP A 10 8.79 14.25 28.90
N CYS A 11 9.42 13.72 27.86
CA CYS A 11 10.86 13.76 27.70
C CYS A 11 11.29 13.78 26.26
N VAL A 12 12.28 14.59 25.92
CA VAL A 12 12.96 14.62 24.63
C VAL A 12 14.42 14.25 24.83
N VAL A 13 14.87 13.19 24.18
CA VAL A 13 16.27 12.78 24.18
C VAL A 13 16.90 13.16 22.85
N VAL A 14 17.91 14.03 22.92
CA VAL A 14 18.69 14.41 21.73
C VAL A 14 19.79 13.38 21.53
N VAL A 15 19.86 12.82 20.33
CA VAL A 15 20.87 11.83 19.95
C VAL A 15 21.48 12.20 18.60
N ASP A 16 22.72 11.78 18.38
CA ASP A 16 23.43 12.06 17.12
C ASP A 16 22.86 11.26 15.95
N LYS A 17 22.24 10.10 16.22
CA LYS A 17 21.67 9.23 15.20
C LYS A 17 20.46 8.47 15.73
N LEU A 18 19.34 8.54 15.01
CA LEU A 18 18.07 7.88 15.37
C LEU A 18 18.00 6.40 14.95
N GLY A 19 18.99 5.88 14.29
CA GLY A 19 18.98 4.52 13.81
C GLY A 19 19.95 4.32 12.65
N ILE A 20 19.75 3.28 11.90
CA ILE A 20 20.57 2.96 10.72
C ILE A 20 19.64 2.97 9.50
N PRO A 21 19.55 4.09 8.76
CA PRO A 21 18.63 4.21 7.62
C PRO A 21 18.84 3.12 6.56
N GLU A 22 20.09 2.67 6.39
CA GLU A 22 20.46 1.62 5.44
C GLU A 22 19.84 0.26 5.79
N LYS A 23 19.37 0.09 7.03
CA LYS A 23 18.60 -1.10 7.47
C LYS A 23 17.10 -1.00 7.19
N ILE A 24 16.60 0.17 6.80
CA ILE A 24 15.30 0.31 6.14
C ILE A 24 15.48 -0.25 4.71
N VAL A 25 15.79 -1.50 4.63
CA VAL A 25 16.08 -2.10 3.35
C VAL A 25 14.81 -2.68 2.79
N SER A 26 14.61 -2.43 1.55
CA SER A 26 13.73 -3.09 0.61
C SER A 26 13.90 -4.62 0.53
N GLY A 27 14.40 -5.27 1.57
CA GLY A 27 14.48 -6.74 1.63
C GLY A 27 13.11 -7.41 1.57
N THR A 28 12.11 -6.76 2.11
CA THR A 28 10.71 -7.22 2.10
C THR A 28 9.90 -6.65 0.93
N THR A 29 10.33 -5.54 0.32
CA THR A 29 9.66 -4.86 -0.80
C THR A 29 10.24 -5.28 -2.14
N GLN A 30 10.37 -6.58 -2.36
CA GLN A 30 10.85 -7.15 -3.63
C GLN A 30 9.69 -7.83 -4.37
N ILE A 31 9.61 -7.56 -5.67
CA ILE A 31 8.69 -8.30 -6.55
C ILE A 31 9.03 -9.79 -6.49
N THR A 32 7.99 -10.61 -6.46
CA THR A 32 8.13 -12.06 -6.52
C THR A 32 8.91 -12.49 -7.77
N ARG A 33 9.71 -13.55 -7.63
CA ARG A 33 10.38 -14.22 -8.75
C ARG A 33 9.72 -15.54 -9.14
N SER A 34 8.66 -15.94 -8.41
CA SER A 34 7.90 -17.15 -8.74
C SER A 34 7.09 -16.93 -10.01
N PRO A 35 7.23 -17.76 -11.05
CA PRO A 35 6.44 -17.67 -12.26
C PRO A 35 4.93 -17.69 -12.00
N ASP A 36 4.48 -18.56 -11.09
CA ASP A 36 3.06 -18.69 -10.76
C ASP A 36 2.51 -17.40 -10.13
N ARG A 37 3.28 -16.79 -9.22
CA ARG A 37 2.88 -15.53 -8.59
C ARG A 37 2.94 -14.35 -9.55
N LEU A 38 3.85 -14.37 -10.52
CA LEU A 38 3.87 -13.37 -11.59
C LEU A 38 2.67 -13.53 -12.51
N LEU A 39 2.29 -14.75 -12.83
CA LEU A 39 1.07 -15.03 -13.60
C LEU A 39 -0.19 -14.57 -12.85
N ILE A 40 -0.29 -14.86 -11.56
CA ILE A 40 -1.38 -14.33 -10.70
C ILE A 40 -1.42 -12.80 -10.78
N ALA A 41 -0.28 -12.14 -10.70
CA ALA A 41 -0.21 -10.69 -10.74
C ALA A 41 -0.67 -10.12 -12.09
N GLU A 42 -0.24 -10.72 -13.19
CA GLU A 42 -0.66 -10.33 -14.54
C GLU A 42 -2.17 -10.53 -14.74
N LEU A 43 -2.69 -11.70 -14.38
CA LEU A 43 -4.12 -12.02 -14.50
C LEU A 43 -4.96 -11.09 -13.61
N THR A 44 -4.50 -10.73 -12.42
CA THR A 44 -5.17 -9.77 -11.55
C THR A 44 -5.25 -8.40 -12.20
N ALA A 45 -4.15 -7.90 -12.76
CA ALA A 45 -4.16 -6.61 -13.47
C ALA A 45 -5.11 -6.63 -14.69
N MET A 46 -5.12 -7.71 -15.45
CA MET A 46 -6.07 -7.91 -16.57
C MET A 46 -7.52 -7.97 -16.08
N PHE A 47 -7.78 -8.62 -14.97
CA PHE A 47 -9.11 -8.66 -14.35
C PHE A 47 -9.58 -7.27 -13.94
N LEU A 48 -8.73 -6.51 -13.27
CA LEU A 48 -9.03 -5.13 -12.87
C LEU A 48 -9.42 -4.24 -14.07
N GLU A 49 -8.71 -4.38 -15.19
CA GLU A 49 -9.03 -3.66 -16.42
C GLU A 49 -10.36 -4.12 -17.03
N LYS A 50 -10.51 -5.43 -17.25
CA LYS A 50 -11.66 -5.98 -17.97
C LYS A 50 -12.97 -5.90 -17.19
N SER A 51 -12.91 -5.95 -15.87
CA SER A 51 -14.08 -5.79 -15.00
C SER A 51 -14.53 -4.33 -14.87
N GLY A 52 -13.71 -3.36 -15.31
CA GLY A 52 -13.97 -1.95 -15.14
C GLY A 52 -13.70 -1.42 -13.72
N LEU A 53 -13.09 -2.23 -12.85
CA LEU A 53 -12.68 -1.80 -11.52
C LEU A 53 -11.53 -0.80 -11.57
N LEU A 54 -10.60 -0.97 -12.53
CA LEU A 54 -9.56 0.00 -12.82
C LEU A 54 -10.04 0.97 -13.91
N TYR A 55 -10.08 2.25 -13.59
CA TYR A 55 -10.51 3.33 -14.47
C TYR A 55 -9.69 4.60 -14.23
N ASP A 56 -9.81 5.57 -15.11
CA ASP A 56 -9.13 6.87 -14.94
C ASP A 56 -9.68 7.63 -13.74
N GLY A 57 -8.84 7.93 -12.78
CA GLY A 57 -9.21 8.57 -11.53
C GLY A 57 -9.49 7.59 -10.37
N ALA A 58 -9.38 6.27 -10.57
CA ALA A 58 -9.52 5.29 -9.50
C ALA A 58 -8.52 5.52 -8.35
N THR A 59 -8.85 5.00 -7.19
CA THR A 59 -7.96 4.98 -6.02
C THR A 59 -7.53 3.55 -5.74
N MET A 60 -6.27 3.37 -5.36
CA MET A 60 -5.70 2.03 -5.18
C MET A 60 -4.77 1.94 -3.99
N GLN A 61 -4.84 0.82 -3.27
CA GLN A 61 -3.79 0.37 -2.37
C GLN A 61 -3.27 -0.99 -2.85
N ALA A 62 -1.96 -1.17 -2.82
CA ALA A 62 -1.30 -2.46 -3.00
C ALA A 62 -0.50 -2.81 -1.76
N GLY A 63 -0.57 -4.06 -1.31
CA GLY A 63 0.26 -4.55 -0.21
C GLY A 63 1.75 -4.56 -0.56
N ALA A 64 2.61 -4.61 0.46
CA ALA A 64 4.07 -4.66 0.30
C ALA A 64 4.60 -6.07 -0.05
N GLY A 65 3.75 -7.08 -0.13
CA GLY A 65 4.12 -8.45 -0.51
C GLY A 65 4.50 -8.55 -1.98
N GLY A 66 5.38 -9.50 -2.32
CA GLY A 66 5.98 -9.61 -3.66
C GLY A 66 4.98 -9.76 -4.81
N THR A 67 3.85 -10.44 -4.59
CA THR A 67 2.78 -10.57 -5.60
C THR A 67 2.03 -9.25 -5.77
N SER A 68 1.66 -8.59 -4.66
CA SER A 68 0.98 -7.29 -4.70
C SER A 68 1.83 -6.22 -5.37
N LEU A 69 3.14 -6.23 -5.14
CA LEU A 69 4.09 -5.33 -5.83
C LEU A 69 4.17 -5.62 -7.33
N ALA A 70 4.11 -6.89 -7.73
CA ALA A 70 4.06 -7.25 -9.14
C ALA A 70 2.76 -6.75 -9.79
N ILE A 71 1.61 -6.89 -9.11
CA ILE A 71 0.33 -6.34 -9.58
C ILE A 71 0.46 -4.82 -9.80
N ALA A 72 1.06 -4.10 -8.85
CA ALA A 72 1.27 -2.65 -8.97
C ALA A 72 2.08 -2.29 -10.22
N VAL A 73 3.09 -3.09 -10.58
CA VAL A 73 3.87 -2.86 -11.81
C VAL A 73 3.03 -3.10 -13.06
N PHE A 74 2.27 -4.20 -13.13
CA PHE A 74 1.38 -4.47 -14.28
C PHE A 74 0.30 -3.39 -14.42
N VAL A 75 -0.30 -2.95 -13.32
CA VAL A 75 -1.25 -1.84 -13.30
C VAL A 75 -0.59 -0.55 -13.81
N HIS A 76 0.63 -0.24 -13.37
CA HIS A 76 1.36 0.93 -13.84
C HIS A 76 1.55 0.95 -15.36
N GLU A 77 2.01 -0.16 -15.94
CA GLU A 77 2.16 -0.28 -17.39
C GLU A 77 0.83 -0.16 -18.14
N MET A 78 -0.24 -0.65 -17.53
CA MET A 78 -1.59 -0.53 -18.09
C MET A 78 -2.08 0.92 -18.06
N LEU A 79 -1.88 1.64 -16.96
CA LEU A 79 -2.21 3.06 -16.85
C LEU A 79 -1.48 3.88 -17.92
N LYS A 80 -0.19 3.61 -18.14
CA LYS A 80 0.59 4.25 -19.23
C LYS A 80 -0.02 4.00 -20.59
N LYS A 81 -0.32 2.75 -20.92
CA LYS A 81 -0.90 2.37 -22.22
C LYS A 81 -2.25 3.03 -22.48
N LYS A 82 -3.05 3.22 -21.43
CA LYS A 82 -4.38 3.84 -21.52
C LYS A 82 -4.34 5.38 -21.43
N GLY A 83 -3.25 5.96 -21.01
CA GLY A 83 -3.18 7.37 -20.66
C GLY A 83 -4.01 7.71 -19.41
N TRP A 84 -4.23 6.73 -18.53
CA TRP A 84 -5.00 6.88 -17.30
C TRP A 84 -4.10 7.26 -16.13
N LYS A 85 -4.73 7.85 -15.11
CA LYS A 85 -4.06 8.27 -13.89
C LYS A 85 -4.92 7.91 -12.67
N LEU A 86 -4.31 7.30 -11.66
CA LEU A 86 -4.94 7.13 -10.37
C LEU A 86 -5.08 8.49 -9.66
N SER A 87 -6.19 8.71 -8.97
CA SER A 87 -6.36 9.91 -8.13
C SER A 87 -5.37 9.91 -7.00
N PHE A 88 -5.32 8.84 -6.22
CA PHE A 88 -4.31 8.67 -5.20
C PHE A 88 -4.06 7.19 -4.88
N GLY A 89 -2.86 6.93 -4.37
CA GLY A 89 -2.50 5.70 -3.67
C GLY A 89 -2.52 5.91 -2.17
N PHE A 90 -2.81 4.87 -1.41
CA PHE A 90 -2.93 4.97 0.04
C PHE A 90 -2.29 3.78 0.76
N GLY A 91 -1.88 3.98 2.01
CA GLY A 91 -1.38 2.94 2.89
C GLY A 91 0.13 2.99 3.04
N GLY A 92 0.78 1.84 2.97
CA GLY A 92 2.24 1.76 2.98
C GLY A 92 2.82 2.03 1.60
N SER A 93 3.71 2.99 1.48
CA SER A 93 4.32 3.39 0.22
C SER A 93 5.60 2.61 -0.08
N THR A 94 5.85 2.40 -1.36
CA THR A 94 7.03 1.73 -1.89
C THR A 94 7.54 2.46 -3.12
N LYS A 95 8.77 2.16 -3.53
CA LYS A 95 9.37 2.68 -4.77
C LYS A 95 8.47 2.51 -6.02
N TYR A 96 7.60 1.51 -6.03
CA TYR A 96 6.70 1.28 -7.17
C TYR A 96 5.57 2.31 -7.20
N MET A 97 5.01 2.70 -6.05
CA MET A 97 4.05 3.80 -5.96
C MET A 97 4.72 5.14 -6.22
N VAL A 98 5.92 5.35 -5.69
CA VAL A 98 6.72 6.55 -5.96
C VAL A 98 6.95 6.70 -7.46
N LYS A 99 7.32 5.64 -8.15
CA LYS A 99 7.50 5.66 -9.59
C LYS A 99 6.21 6.04 -10.35
N MET A 100 5.05 5.51 -9.95
CA MET A 100 3.76 5.93 -10.52
C MET A 100 3.50 7.43 -10.32
N LEU A 101 3.83 7.96 -9.14
CA LEU A 101 3.68 9.37 -8.82
C LEU A 101 4.61 10.24 -9.69
N GLU A 102 5.91 9.90 -9.74
CA GLU A 102 6.93 10.64 -10.49
C GLU A 102 6.69 10.60 -12.00
N GLU A 103 6.19 9.49 -12.53
CA GLU A 103 5.86 9.34 -13.95
C GLU A 103 4.46 9.86 -14.32
N GLY A 104 3.69 10.36 -13.35
CA GLY A 104 2.41 11.02 -13.58
C GLY A 104 1.19 10.10 -13.66
N GLN A 105 1.32 8.79 -13.42
CA GLN A 105 0.19 7.85 -13.38
C GLN A 105 -0.52 7.79 -12.02
N MET A 106 -0.07 8.59 -11.06
CA MET A 106 -0.72 8.75 -9.75
C MET A 106 -0.71 10.23 -9.37
N GLY A 107 -1.83 10.74 -8.84
CA GLY A 107 -1.95 12.14 -8.45
C GLY A 107 -1.27 12.44 -7.13
N TYR A 108 -1.53 11.60 -6.14
CA TYR A 108 -1.03 11.74 -4.78
C TYR A 108 -0.71 10.38 -4.17
N ILE A 109 0.21 10.35 -3.22
CA ILE A 109 0.36 9.26 -2.27
C ILE A 109 -0.03 9.81 -0.89
N LEU A 110 -0.98 9.14 -0.22
CA LEU A 110 -1.34 9.39 1.17
C LEU A 110 -0.70 8.29 2.02
N ASP A 111 0.48 8.61 2.56
CA ASP A 111 1.39 7.62 3.13
C ASP A 111 1.16 7.42 4.62
N ALA A 112 0.77 6.21 5.00
CA ALA A 112 0.70 5.79 6.39
C ALA A 112 2.05 5.26 6.91
N GLN A 113 2.89 4.72 6.00
CA GLN A 113 4.20 4.18 6.33
C GLN A 113 5.07 4.02 5.08
N ALA A 114 6.24 4.62 5.06
CA ALA A 114 7.24 4.40 4.01
C ALA A 114 8.00 3.08 4.26
N PHE A 115 8.00 2.17 3.28
CA PHE A 115 8.61 0.84 3.39
C PHE A 115 10.02 0.74 2.81
N ASP A 116 10.45 1.71 2.05
CA ASP A 116 11.80 1.73 1.47
C ASP A 116 12.37 3.15 1.39
N LEU A 117 13.65 3.26 1.05
CA LEU A 117 14.34 4.55 1.02
C LEU A 117 13.84 5.47 -0.11
N ASP A 118 13.33 4.92 -1.20
CA ASP A 118 12.73 5.72 -2.26
C ASP A 118 11.44 6.39 -1.77
N ALA A 119 10.63 5.67 -0.99
CA ALA A 119 9.45 6.23 -0.37
C ALA A 119 9.82 7.33 0.65
N VAL A 120 10.83 7.11 1.49
CA VAL A 120 11.32 8.10 2.45
C VAL A 120 11.79 9.37 1.73
N ARG A 121 12.61 9.22 0.69
CA ARG A 121 13.07 10.34 -0.16
C ARG A 121 11.89 11.09 -0.79
N SER A 122 10.94 10.36 -1.32
CA SER A 122 9.77 10.95 -1.97
C SER A 122 8.88 11.74 -1.00
N VAL A 123 8.72 11.28 0.25
CA VAL A 123 8.03 12.05 1.30
C VAL A 123 8.71 13.39 1.57
N GLU A 124 10.04 13.43 1.52
CA GLU A 124 10.82 14.66 1.76
C GLU A 124 10.76 15.61 0.55
N GLU A 125 10.86 15.09 -0.67
CA GLU A 125 11.10 15.89 -1.86
C GLU A 125 9.84 16.19 -2.68
N ASN A 126 8.81 15.32 -2.62
CA ASN A 126 7.63 15.43 -3.48
C ASN A 126 6.40 15.92 -2.69
N PRO A 127 5.89 17.13 -2.97
CA PRO A 127 4.75 17.69 -2.24
C PRO A 127 3.43 16.89 -2.42
N ASN A 128 3.36 16.02 -3.41
CA ASN A 128 2.22 15.13 -3.64
C ASN A 128 2.36 13.77 -2.92
N HIS A 129 3.47 13.55 -2.22
CA HIS A 129 3.66 12.42 -1.32
C HIS A 129 3.45 12.90 0.12
N ILE A 130 2.26 12.69 0.64
CA ILE A 130 1.77 13.33 1.86
C ILE A 130 1.73 12.30 2.99
N PRO A 131 2.54 12.48 4.06
CA PRO A 131 2.37 11.69 5.27
C PRO A 131 0.97 11.89 5.83
N TYR A 132 0.28 10.80 6.10
CA TYR A 132 -1.11 10.85 6.53
C TYR A 132 -1.32 10.18 7.88
N SER A 133 -2.17 10.78 8.70
CA SER A 133 -2.51 10.28 10.03
C SER A 133 -3.11 8.90 10.00
N VAL A 134 -2.51 7.97 10.71
CA VAL A 134 -3.06 6.62 10.94
C VAL A 134 -4.43 6.71 11.63
N PHE A 135 -4.61 7.68 12.53
CA PHE A 135 -5.88 7.93 13.18
C PHE A 135 -6.98 8.33 12.18
N ASN A 136 -6.69 9.23 11.26
CA ASN A 136 -7.64 9.65 10.24
C ASN A 136 -7.84 8.59 9.15
N ALA A 137 -6.79 7.81 8.87
CA ALA A 137 -6.80 6.76 7.88
C ALA A 137 -7.70 5.57 8.27
N TYR A 138 -7.63 5.15 9.53
CA TYR A 138 -8.23 3.91 10.03
C TYR A 138 -9.33 4.10 11.07
N ASN A 139 -9.76 5.33 11.32
CA ASN A 139 -10.84 5.60 12.25
C ASN A 139 -12.20 5.29 11.61
N TYR A 140 -12.65 4.08 11.76
CA TYR A 140 -13.93 3.59 11.21
C TYR A 140 -15.17 4.36 11.71
N HIS A 141 -15.06 5.07 12.80
CA HIS A 141 -16.14 5.90 13.33
C HIS A 141 -16.15 7.30 12.71
N SER A 142 -15.13 7.67 11.96
CA SER A 142 -15.05 8.95 11.27
C SER A 142 -15.67 8.86 9.88
N LYS A 143 -16.57 9.79 9.57
CA LYS A 143 -17.15 9.92 8.22
C LYS A 143 -16.10 10.32 7.15
N GLY A 144 -14.94 10.80 7.55
CA GLY A 144 -13.83 11.18 6.68
C GLY A 144 -12.73 10.12 6.58
N ASN A 145 -13.00 8.88 6.96
CA ASN A 145 -12.05 7.80 6.87
C ASN A 145 -11.66 7.53 5.40
N LEU A 146 -10.36 7.57 5.11
CA LEU A 146 -9.84 7.35 3.76
C LEU A 146 -10.12 5.97 3.20
N THR A 147 -10.19 4.94 4.05
CA THR A 147 -10.43 3.58 3.58
C THR A 147 -11.77 3.42 2.88
N THR A 148 -12.77 4.24 3.24
CA THR A 148 -14.08 4.26 2.56
C THR A 148 -14.04 4.87 1.16
N MET A 149 -12.96 5.57 0.82
CA MET A 149 -12.74 6.18 -0.50
C MET A 149 -11.93 5.28 -1.44
N MET A 150 -11.48 4.11 -0.96
CA MET A 150 -10.68 3.21 -1.77
C MET A 150 -11.54 2.40 -2.73
N ASP A 151 -11.24 2.51 -4.02
CA ASP A 151 -11.91 1.72 -5.06
C ASP A 151 -11.34 0.31 -5.12
N ILE A 152 -10.01 0.17 -5.00
CA ILE A 152 -9.29 -1.10 -5.16
C ILE A 152 -8.33 -1.29 -4.00
N MET A 153 -8.49 -2.41 -3.29
CA MET A 153 -7.56 -2.90 -2.28
C MET A 153 -6.98 -4.23 -2.71
N ILE A 154 -5.66 -4.31 -2.76
CA ILE A 154 -4.93 -5.53 -3.12
C ILE A 154 -4.08 -5.95 -1.93
N LEU A 155 -4.39 -7.10 -1.36
CA LEU A 155 -3.62 -7.69 -0.26
C LEU A 155 -3.44 -9.19 -0.48
N GLY A 156 -2.28 -9.70 -0.09
CA GLY A 156 -2.02 -11.13 -0.08
C GLY A 156 -2.68 -11.83 1.09
N ALA A 157 -3.20 -13.03 0.88
CA ALA A 157 -3.53 -13.98 1.93
C ALA A 157 -2.54 -15.14 1.88
N THR A 158 -2.32 -15.79 3.03
CA THR A 158 -1.48 -16.99 3.10
C THR A 158 -2.25 -18.21 2.62
N GLU A 159 -3.51 -18.29 3.00
CA GLU A 159 -4.44 -19.35 2.64
C GLU A 159 -5.82 -18.75 2.37
N ILE A 160 -6.53 -19.31 1.42
CA ILE A 160 -7.92 -18.98 1.11
C ILE A 160 -8.69 -20.28 0.99
N ASP A 161 -9.83 -20.38 1.65
CA ASP A 161 -10.72 -21.53 1.53
C ASP A 161 -11.76 -21.36 0.39
N THR A 162 -12.59 -22.38 0.18
CA THR A 162 -13.61 -22.38 -0.88
C THR A 162 -14.78 -21.43 -0.59
N GLU A 163 -14.87 -20.87 0.61
CA GLU A 163 -15.86 -19.86 1.00
C GLU A 163 -15.28 -18.43 0.98
N PHE A 164 -14.04 -18.27 0.45
CA PHE A 164 -13.28 -17.02 0.40
C PHE A 164 -12.89 -16.45 1.77
N ASN A 165 -12.81 -17.29 2.81
CA ASN A 165 -12.18 -16.86 4.05
C ASN A 165 -10.67 -16.82 3.85
N GLY A 166 -10.05 -15.69 4.22
CA GLY A 166 -8.60 -15.50 4.09
C GLY A 166 -7.87 -15.65 5.43
N ASN A 167 -6.85 -16.49 5.48
CA ASN A 167 -5.94 -16.57 6.60
C ASN A 167 -4.67 -15.77 6.30
N VAL A 168 -4.32 -14.82 7.17
CA VAL A 168 -3.21 -13.87 6.95
C VAL A 168 -2.19 -13.94 8.07
N VAL A 169 -2.65 -13.94 9.31
CA VAL A 169 -1.79 -13.84 10.51
C VAL A 169 -1.17 -15.18 10.87
N THR A 170 -1.95 -16.24 10.72
CA THR A 170 -1.53 -17.60 11.01
C THR A 170 -1.62 -18.48 9.77
N HIS A 171 -0.96 -19.62 9.85
CA HIS A 171 -1.12 -20.72 8.91
C HIS A 171 -2.03 -21.78 9.52
N SER A 172 -2.66 -22.63 8.72
CA SER A 172 -3.57 -23.69 9.21
C SER A 172 -2.89 -24.74 10.10
N ASP A 173 -1.57 -24.86 10.02
CA ASP A 173 -0.75 -25.69 10.93
C ASP A 173 -0.46 -25.04 12.29
N GLY A 174 -0.98 -23.82 12.53
CA GLY A 174 -0.80 -23.06 13.77
C GLY A 174 0.44 -22.16 13.80
N LEU A 175 1.21 -22.08 12.71
CA LEU A 175 2.35 -21.17 12.64
C LEU A 175 1.88 -19.71 12.60
N LEU A 176 2.38 -18.90 13.53
CA LEU A 176 2.21 -17.44 13.50
C LEU A 176 3.18 -16.83 12.51
N LEU A 177 2.67 -16.14 11.50
CA LEU A 177 3.45 -15.60 10.40
C LEU A 177 3.86 -14.15 10.65
N HIS A 178 2.88 -13.27 10.86
CA HIS A 178 3.10 -11.84 11.02
C HIS A 178 1.84 -11.14 11.57
N GLY A 179 1.95 -9.83 11.82
CA GLY A 179 0.79 -9.01 12.18
C GLY A 179 -0.14 -8.76 11.00
N ILE A 180 -1.34 -8.27 11.30
CA ILE A 180 -2.42 -8.11 10.32
C ILE A 180 -2.17 -6.97 9.29
N GLY A 181 -1.38 -5.96 9.66
CA GLY A 181 -1.02 -4.86 8.75
C GLY A 181 -2.22 -4.13 8.14
N GLY A 182 -2.29 -4.09 6.82
CA GLY A 182 -3.29 -3.33 6.06
C GLY A 182 -4.68 -3.97 5.95
N TRP A 183 -4.94 -5.09 6.59
CA TRP A 183 -6.24 -5.78 6.47
C TRP A 183 -7.43 -4.98 7.00
N GLN A 184 -7.22 -4.12 8.00
CA GLN A 184 -8.29 -3.22 8.46
C GLN A 184 -8.79 -2.30 7.33
N ASN A 185 -7.91 -1.93 6.42
CA ASN A 185 -8.24 -1.08 5.28
C ASN A 185 -9.17 -1.81 4.31
N CYS A 186 -8.97 -3.13 4.14
CA CYS A 186 -9.75 -3.94 3.23
C CYS A 186 -11.23 -3.95 3.56
N LEU A 187 -11.59 -3.92 4.84
CA LEU A 187 -12.98 -4.06 5.30
C LEU A 187 -13.89 -2.92 4.85
N HIS A 188 -13.33 -1.80 4.41
CA HIS A 188 -14.09 -0.60 4.04
C HIS A 188 -13.90 -0.16 2.60
N ALA A 189 -13.05 -0.86 1.84
CA ALA A 189 -12.88 -0.59 0.41
C ALA A 189 -14.08 -1.07 -0.39
N ARG A 190 -14.29 -0.47 -1.56
CA ARG A 190 -15.35 -0.90 -2.48
C ARG A 190 -15.10 -2.28 -3.04
N ASN A 191 -13.83 -2.57 -3.37
CA ASN A 191 -13.43 -3.86 -3.93
C ASN A 191 -12.14 -4.33 -3.24
N VAL A 192 -12.14 -5.58 -2.81
CA VAL A 192 -11.00 -6.27 -2.21
C VAL A 192 -10.62 -7.44 -3.11
N ILE A 193 -9.34 -7.52 -3.44
CA ILE A 193 -8.79 -8.49 -4.40
C ILE A 193 -7.54 -9.14 -3.79
#